data_953d9021015c9747eb49658e09336920
#
_entry.id   953d9021015c9747eb49658e09336920
#
_cell.length_a   1.000
_cell.length_b   1.000
_cell.length_c   1.000
_cell.angle_alpha   90.00
_cell.angle_beta   90.00
_cell.angle_gamma   90.00
#
_symmetry.space_group_name_H-M   'P 1'
#
loop_
_entity.id
_entity.type
_entity.pdbx_description
1 polymer ?
#
loop_
_entity_poly.entity_id
_entity_poly.type
_entity_poly.pdbx_seq_one_letter_code
_entity_poly.pdbx_strand_id
1 'polypeptide(L)'
;MLKPAEPEAQPIDSAAVSPKKRMEFFAGYSYSIESPYGITVGGMGQRFGWYVRFKTNMSFMNYTDECNNQGQIIKFSNSEGESYELNTGKSSKTNSIAGTAGLIVKCFPWLYASVGLGYGERALLHSFTTHSYENYDSTREVWCRNIDSSYKGVAAEVDLMMKITNSVFISVGCNTVNFKYLDLNAGLGVFF
;
A
#
# COMPACT_ATOMS: atom_id res chain seq x y z
N MET A 1 10.31 82.38 25.77
CA MET A 1 9.47 81.18 26.02
C MET A 1 9.70 80.17 24.87
N LEU A 2 10.52 79.17 25.13
CA LEU A 2 10.78 78.12 24.18
C LEU A 2 9.69 77.02 24.35
N LYS A 3 8.98 76.68 23.26
CA LYS A 3 7.95 75.66 23.19
C LYS A 3 8.66 74.30 23.26
N PRO A 4 8.23 73.33 24.10
CA PRO A 4 8.84 72.00 24.13
C PRO A 4 8.55 71.27 22.82
N ALA A 5 9.53 70.56 22.24
CA ALA A 5 9.36 69.71 21.09
C ALA A 5 8.51 68.52 21.47
N GLU A 6 7.50 68.25 20.66
CA GLU A 6 6.63 67.10 20.74
C GLU A 6 7.40 65.87 20.32
N PRO A 7 7.36 64.72 21.05
CA PRO A 7 8.07 63.55 20.67
C PRO A 7 7.46 62.93 19.40
N GLU A 8 8.25 62.80 18.35
CA GLU A 8 7.95 62.15 17.09
C GLU A 8 7.58 60.67 17.36
N ALA A 9 6.34 60.31 17.14
CA ALA A 9 5.88 58.95 17.26
C ALA A 9 6.62 58.07 16.22
N GLN A 10 7.46 57.15 16.69
CA GLN A 10 8.08 56.14 15.82
C GLN A 10 7.00 55.29 15.17
N PRO A 11 7.09 55.03 13.85
CA PRO A 11 6.14 54.12 13.18
C PRO A 11 6.29 52.72 13.79
N ILE A 12 5.18 52.20 14.33
CA ILE A 12 5.09 50.84 14.78
C ILE A 12 5.33 49.96 13.54
N ASP A 13 6.47 49.32 13.50
CA ASP A 13 6.80 48.32 12.51
C ASP A 13 5.70 47.24 12.55
N SER A 14 4.78 47.29 11.59
CA SER A 14 3.78 46.26 11.39
C SER A 14 4.55 44.98 11.07
N ALA A 15 4.80 44.17 12.10
CA ALA A 15 5.38 42.84 11.92
C ALA A 15 4.66 42.16 10.78
N ALA A 16 5.34 42.04 9.65
CA ALA A 16 4.82 41.39 8.46
C ALA A 16 4.40 39.98 8.86
N VAL A 17 3.11 39.78 8.99
CA VAL A 17 2.52 38.46 9.23
C VAL A 17 2.90 37.59 8.03
N SER A 18 3.95 36.81 8.21
CA SER A 18 4.34 35.82 7.20
C SER A 18 3.14 35.00 6.80
N PRO A 19 2.76 34.96 5.51
CA PRO A 19 1.58 34.25 5.08
C PRO A 19 1.70 32.81 5.53
N LYS A 20 0.76 32.32 6.33
CA LYS A 20 0.64 30.92 6.74
C LYS A 20 0.61 30.09 5.45
N LYS A 21 1.72 29.41 5.16
CA LYS A 21 1.85 28.59 3.98
C LYS A 21 0.80 27.46 4.09
N ARG A 22 -0.14 27.43 3.17
CA ARG A 22 -1.22 26.45 3.13
C ARG A 22 -0.64 25.05 2.95
N MET A 23 -1.30 24.06 3.53
CA MET A 23 -1.01 22.65 3.27
C MET A 23 -1.33 22.35 1.79
N GLU A 24 -0.40 21.74 1.08
CA GLU A 24 -0.60 21.23 -0.27
C GLU A 24 -1.12 19.80 -0.15
N PHE A 25 -2.26 19.50 -0.77
CA PHE A 25 -2.77 18.13 -0.84
C PHE A 25 -2.23 17.44 -2.10
N PHE A 26 -2.19 16.12 -2.06
CA PHE A 26 -1.77 15.34 -3.20
C PHE A 26 -2.56 14.05 -3.30
N ALA A 27 -2.67 13.54 -4.52
CA ALA A 27 -3.17 12.21 -4.82
C ALA A 27 -2.27 11.55 -5.85
N GLY A 28 -2.09 10.24 -5.75
CA GLY A 28 -1.24 9.50 -6.65
C GLY A 28 -1.68 8.06 -6.81
N TYR A 29 -1.23 7.48 -7.91
CA TYR A 29 -1.31 6.06 -8.22
C TYR A 29 0.06 5.43 -8.00
N SER A 30 0.09 4.23 -7.45
CA SER A 30 1.30 3.43 -7.35
C SER A 30 1.08 2.03 -7.92
N TYR A 31 2.10 1.52 -8.58
CA TYR A 31 2.16 0.19 -9.15
C TYR A 31 3.24 -0.62 -8.42
N SER A 32 2.95 -1.87 -8.14
CA SER A 32 3.94 -2.87 -7.76
C SER A 32 3.58 -4.22 -8.38
N ILE A 33 4.53 -5.15 -8.41
CA ILE A 33 4.32 -6.46 -9.05
C ILE A 33 3.24 -7.27 -8.32
N GLU A 34 3.27 -7.25 -7.01
CA GLU A 34 2.29 -7.99 -6.19
C GLU A 34 0.94 -7.28 -6.05
N SER A 35 0.95 -5.95 -6.07
CA SER A 35 -0.25 -5.12 -5.90
C SER A 35 -0.27 -4.01 -6.95
N PRO A 36 -0.68 -4.31 -8.20
CA PRO A 36 -0.62 -3.37 -9.31
C PRO A 36 -1.52 -2.13 -9.14
N TYR A 37 -2.49 -2.19 -8.24
CA TYR A 37 -3.42 -1.08 -8.02
C TYR A 37 -3.20 -0.45 -6.64
N GLY A 38 -2.55 0.70 -6.63
CA GLY A 38 -2.32 1.47 -5.41
C GLY A 38 -2.82 2.90 -5.55
N ILE A 39 -3.56 3.38 -4.56
CA ILE A 39 -4.01 4.76 -4.46
C ILE A 39 -3.41 5.37 -3.20
N THR A 40 -2.82 6.55 -3.34
CA THR A 40 -2.24 7.31 -2.24
C THR A 40 -2.86 8.69 -2.19
N VAL A 41 -3.25 9.14 -1.02
CA VAL A 41 -3.69 10.51 -0.76
C VAL A 41 -2.97 11.06 0.46
N GLY A 42 -2.72 12.36 0.49
CA GLY A 42 -2.04 12.95 1.61
C GLY A 42 -2.00 14.47 1.58
N GLY A 43 -1.34 15.03 2.57
CA GLY A 43 -1.14 16.46 2.71
C GLY A 43 0.28 16.77 3.14
N MET A 44 0.86 17.79 2.52
CA MET A 44 2.23 18.25 2.79
C MET A 44 2.21 19.67 3.35
N GLY A 45 2.73 19.81 4.56
CA GLY A 45 2.99 21.11 5.16
C GLY A 45 4.36 21.67 4.73
N GLN A 46 4.92 22.57 5.53
CA GLN A 46 6.22 23.18 5.20
C GLN A 46 7.38 22.18 5.21
N ARG A 47 7.41 21.27 6.17
CA ARG A 47 8.50 20.30 6.37
C ARG A 47 7.99 18.88 6.54
N PHE A 48 6.83 18.71 7.15
CA PHE A 48 6.20 17.42 7.43
C PHE A 48 4.85 17.31 6.76
N GLY A 49 4.52 16.10 6.37
CA GLY A 49 3.24 15.75 5.80
C GLY A 49 2.76 14.38 6.30
N TRP A 50 1.62 13.98 5.84
CA TRP A 50 1.01 12.68 6.12
C TRP A 50 0.45 12.09 4.84
N TYR A 51 0.29 10.78 4.82
CA TYR A 51 -0.39 10.09 3.74
C TYR A 51 -1.13 8.86 4.23
N VAL A 52 -2.09 8.44 3.42
CA VAL A 52 -2.74 7.13 3.50
C VAL A 52 -2.65 6.49 2.13
N ARG A 53 -2.33 5.20 2.11
CA ARG A 53 -2.21 4.41 0.88
C ARG A 53 -3.00 3.12 1.02
N PHE A 54 -3.67 2.76 -0.06
CA PHE A 54 -4.33 1.48 -0.20
C PHE A 54 -3.80 0.78 -1.45
N LYS A 55 -3.43 -0.49 -1.33
CA LYS A 55 -2.92 -1.31 -2.42
C LYS A 55 -3.68 -2.62 -2.52
N THR A 56 -3.89 -3.09 -3.74
CA THR A 56 -4.52 -4.40 -4.00
C THR A 56 -4.16 -4.89 -5.39
N ASN A 57 -4.22 -6.19 -5.60
CA ASN A 57 -4.17 -6.78 -6.95
C ASN A 57 -5.56 -7.06 -7.52
N MET A 58 -6.64 -6.64 -6.81
CA MET A 58 -8.04 -6.89 -7.18
C MET A 58 -8.37 -8.38 -7.43
N SER A 59 -7.54 -9.29 -6.97
CA SER A 59 -7.81 -10.71 -7.00
C SER A 59 -8.56 -11.08 -5.72
N PHE A 60 -9.88 -11.19 -5.81
CA PHE A 60 -10.75 -11.56 -4.69
C PHE A 60 -11.21 -13.01 -4.85
N MET A 61 -10.27 -13.91 -5.09
CA MET A 61 -10.61 -15.31 -5.24
C MET A 61 -10.98 -15.91 -3.89
N ASN A 62 -12.13 -16.58 -3.88
CA ASN A 62 -12.53 -17.37 -2.73
C ASN A 62 -11.70 -18.65 -2.67
N TYR A 63 -11.26 -19.00 -1.50
CA TYR A 63 -10.61 -20.26 -1.18
C TYR A 63 -11.34 -20.88 0.01
N THR A 64 -11.51 -22.19 -0.03
CA THR A 64 -12.19 -22.92 1.03
C THR A 64 -11.23 -23.78 1.83
N ASP A 65 -10.15 -24.25 1.18
CA ASP A 65 -9.26 -25.24 1.70
C ASP A 65 -7.84 -24.68 1.91
N GLU A 66 -7.04 -25.36 2.72
CA GLU A 66 -5.67 -24.96 3.04
C GLU A 66 -4.70 -26.07 2.63
N CYS A 67 -3.59 -25.69 1.98
CA CYS A 67 -2.53 -26.60 1.55
C CYS A 67 -1.15 -26.10 2.02
N ASN A 68 -0.16 -26.98 1.94
CA ASN A 68 1.25 -26.66 2.19
C ASN A 68 2.02 -26.43 0.89
N ASN A 69 3.32 -26.08 1.00
CA ASN A 69 4.22 -25.90 -0.14
C ASN A 69 4.47 -27.18 -0.95
N GLN A 70 4.20 -28.34 -0.38
CA GLN A 70 4.34 -29.64 -1.04
C GLN A 70 3.09 -30.03 -1.85
N GLY A 71 2.05 -29.20 -1.83
CA GLY A 71 0.80 -29.46 -2.53
C GLY A 71 -0.12 -30.45 -1.79
N GLN A 72 0.09 -30.67 -0.50
CA GLN A 72 -0.78 -31.48 0.32
C GLN A 72 -1.86 -30.60 0.96
N ILE A 73 -3.11 -31.04 0.93
CA ILE A 73 -4.19 -30.34 1.61
C ILE A 73 -4.15 -30.69 3.10
N ILE A 74 -4.12 -29.63 3.93
CA ILE A 74 -4.02 -29.74 5.39
C ILE A 74 -5.39 -29.62 6.03
N LYS A 75 -6.25 -28.78 5.46
CA LYS A 75 -7.58 -28.53 5.98
C LYS A 75 -8.60 -28.58 4.87
N PHE A 76 -9.57 -29.46 5.04
CA PHE A 76 -10.72 -29.59 4.16
C PHE A 76 -11.87 -28.79 4.74
N SER A 77 -12.53 -28.01 3.88
CA SER A 77 -13.76 -27.30 4.24
C SER A 77 -14.99 -28.13 3.91
N ASN A 78 -14.86 -29.09 3.00
CA ASN A 78 -15.95 -29.94 2.54
C ASN A 78 -15.79 -31.39 2.94
N SER A 79 -16.94 -32.02 3.03
CA SER A 79 -17.27 -33.35 3.55
C SER A 79 -16.45 -34.50 2.96
N GLU A 80 -16.46 -35.56 3.73
CA GLU A 80 -16.04 -36.92 3.46
C GLU A 80 -16.37 -37.37 2.01
N GLY A 81 -15.34 -37.81 1.27
CA GLY A 81 -15.57 -38.49 -0.01
C GLY A 81 -15.06 -37.77 -1.27
N GLU A 82 -14.22 -36.74 -1.13
CA GLU A 82 -13.55 -36.10 -2.26
C GLU A 82 -12.04 -36.37 -2.25
N SER A 83 -11.47 -36.71 -3.40
CA SER A 83 -10.02 -36.73 -3.61
C SER A 83 -9.56 -35.47 -4.30
N TYR A 84 -8.35 -35.02 -3.98
CA TYR A 84 -7.78 -33.78 -4.48
C TYR A 84 -6.51 -34.05 -5.26
N GLU A 85 -6.41 -33.50 -6.45
CA GLU A 85 -5.21 -33.55 -7.27
C GLU A 85 -4.69 -32.15 -7.54
N LEU A 86 -3.40 -31.92 -7.24
CA LEU A 86 -2.76 -30.65 -7.51
C LEU A 86 -2.62 -30.42 -9.02
N ASN A 87 -3.16 -29.34 -9.52
CA ASN A 87 -3.05 -28.95 -10.92
C ASN A 87 -1.60 -28.46 -11.21
N THR A 88 -0.72 -29.38 -11.50
CA THR A 88 0.66 -29.08 -11.92
C THR A 88 0.64 -28.48 -13.32
N GLY A 89 0.83 -27.19 -13.46
CA GLY A 89 0.79 -26.49 -14.76
C GLY A 89 -0.24 -25.38 -14.85
N LYS A 90 -1.19 -25.29 -13.93
CA LYS A 90 -1.98 -24.08 -13.73
C LYS A 90 -1.23 -23.12 -12.80
N SER A 91 -1.12 -21.88 -13.21
CA SER A 91 -0.43 -20.85 -12.45
C SER A 91 -1.05 -20.66 -11.07
N SER A 92 -0.22 -20.58 -10.06
CA SER A 92 -0.64 -20.08 -8.75
C SER A 92 -1.15 -18.64 -8.89
N LYS A 93 -2.14 -18.28 -8.11
CA LYS A 93 -2.68 -16.92 -8.03
C LYS A 93 -2.38 -16.33 -6.66
N THR A 94 -2.25 -15.02 -6.62
CA THR A 94 -2.02 -14.29 -5.38
C THR A 94 -3.18 -13.33 -5.15
N ASN A 95 -3.72 -13.33 -3.94
CA ASN A 95 -4.58 -12.25 -3.45
C ASN A 95 -3.71 -11.34 -2.59
N SER A 96 -3.67 -10.05 -2.88
CA SER A 96 -2.89 -9.07 -2.11
C SER A 96 -3.72 -7.84 -1.82
N ILE A 97 -3.72 -7.44 -0.56
CA ILE A 97 -4.36 -6.23 -0.07
C ILE A 97 -3.52 -5.65 1.07
N ALA A 98 -3.31 -4.33 1.06
CA ALA A 98 -2.63 -3.63 2.13
C ALA A 98 -3.16 -2.21 2.27
N GLY A 99 -3.27 -1.75 3.51
CA GLY A 99 -3.55 -0.37 3.87
C GLY A 99 -2.46 0.16 4.78
N THR A 100 -1.87 1.30 4.44
CA THR A 100 -0.80 1.95 5.20
C THR A 100 -1.11 3.41 5.42
N ALA A 101 -0.60 3.97 6.50
CA ALA A 101 -0.60 5.39 6.79
C ALA A 101 0.78 5.79 7.32
N GLY A 102 1.22 7.00 7.01
CA GLY A 102 2.57 7.38 7.38
C GLY A 102 2.84 8.87 7.33
N LEU A 103 4.10 9.17 7.57
CA LEU A 103 4.65 10.51 7.58
C LEU A 103 5.51 10.74 6.35
N ILE A 104 5.51 11.99 5.90
CA ILE A 104 6.36 12.48 4.82
C ILE A 104 7.24 13.59 5.38
N VAL A 105 8.50 13.54 5.00
CA VAL A 105 9.48 14.58 5.34
C VAL A 105 10.02 15.18 4.06
N LYS A 106 10.03 16.50 3.98
CA LYS A 106 10.66 17.24 2.89
C LYS A 106 12.16 17.30 3.13
N CYS A 107 12.91 16.55 2.33
CA CYS A 107 14.38 16.53 2.39
C CYS A 107 15.00 17.70 1.62
N PHE A 108 14.50 17.95 0.41
CA PHE A 108 14.88 19.07 -0.46
C PHE A 108 13.62 19.70 -1.07
N PRO A 109 13.71 20.86 -1.73
CA PRO A 109 12.55 21.51 -2.35
C PRO A 109 11.79 20.61 -3.34
N TRP A 110 12.49 19.64 -3.93
CA TRP A 110 11.98 18.72 -4.94
C TRP A 110 11.93 17.26 -4.48
N LEU A 111 12.49 16.91 -3.30
CA LEU A 111 12.61 15.52 -2.81
C LEU A 111 11.97 15.38 -1.44
N TYR A 112 11.14 14.36 -1.32
CA TYR A 112 10.45 13.96 -0.11
C TYR A 112 10.75 12.49 0.19
N ALA A 113 10.89 12.17 1.45
CA ALA A 113 10.98 10.80 1.94
C ALA A 113 9.74 10.48 2.79
N SER A 114 9.21 9.29 2.67
CA SER A 114 8.08 8.86 3.48
C SER A 114 8.32 7.50 4.12
N VAL A 115 7.71 7.31 5.27
CA VAL A 115 7.68 6.04 5.99
C VAL A 115 6.27 5.82 6.50
N GLY A 116 5.78 4.59 6.37
CA GLY A 116 4.43 4.23 6.79
C GLY A 116 4.34 2.83 7.37
N LEU A 117 3.33 2.69 8.19
CA LEU A 117 2.94 1.43 8.81
C LEU A 117 1.45 1.19 8.57
N GLY A 118 1.07 -0.08 8.59
CA GLY A 118 -0.31 -0.48 8.39
C GLY A 118 -0.52 -1.96 8.56
N TYR A 119 -1.49 -2.47 7.85
CA TYR A 119 -1.83 -3.88 7.85
C TYR A 119 -2.04 -4.38 6.43
N GLY A 120 -1.60 -5.59 6.16
CA GLY A 120 -1.76 -6.22 4.86
C GLY A 120 -1.91 -7.73 4.94
N GLU A 121 -2.41 -8.28 3.86
CA GLU A 121 -2.54 -9.72 3.65
C GLU A 121 -2.08 -10.08 2.24
N ARG A 122 -1.33 -11.17 2.15
CA ARG A 122 -0.94 -11.84 0.91
C ARG A 122 -1.27 -13.31 1.04
N ALA A 123 -2.18 -13.80 0.22
CA ALA A 123 -2.54 -15.21 0.15
C ALA A 123 -2.09 -15.78 -1.20
N LEU A 124 -1.21 -16.77 -1.15
CA LEU A 124 -0.84 -17.59 -2.31
C LEU A 124 -1.84 -18.72 -2.45
N LEU A 125 -2.44 -18.85 -3.62
CA LEU A 125 -3.47 -19.83 -3.92
C LEU A 125 -2.96 -20.83 -4.95
N HIS A 126 -3.18 -22.11 -4.71
CA HIS A 126 -2.95 -23.18 -5.65
C HIS A 126 -4.28 -23.77 -6.12
N SER A 127 -4.35 -24.12 -7.40
CA SER A 127 -5.50 -24.77 -7.98
C SER A 127 -5.41 -26.28 -7.80
N PHE A 128 -6.51 -26.88 -7.37
CA PHE A 128 -6.68 -28.34 -7.28
C PHE A 128 -7.89 -28.75 -8.07
N THR A 129 -7.86 -29.99 -8.59
CA THR A 129 -9.04 -30.65 -9.14
C THR A 129 -9.57 -31.62 -8.09
N THR A 130 -10.84 -31.51 -7.75
CA THR A 130 -11.52 -32.46 -6.88
C THR A 130 -12.27 -33.48 -7.70
N HIS A 131 -12.25 -34.75 -7.25
CA HIS A 131 -12.98 -35.85 -7.80
C HIS A 131 -13.92 -36.37 -6.72
N SER A 132 -15.21 -36.49 -7.03
CA SER A 132 -16.17 -37.08 -6.13
C SER A 132 -16.11 -38.62 -6.24
N TYR A 133 -16.09 -39.33 -5.11
CA TYR A 133 -16.12 -40.78 -5.08
C TYR A 133 -17.45 -41.37 -5.58
N GLU A 134 -18.53 -40.60 -5.46
CA GLU A 134 -19.87 -41.07 -5.92
C GLU A 134 -20.05 -40.91 -7.44
N ASN A 135 -19.33 -40.00 -8.07
CA ASN A 135 -19.47 -39.70 -9.48
C ASN A 135 -18.12 -39.27 -10.07
N TYR A 136 -17.32 -40.24 -10.51
CA TYR A 136 -15.95 -40.03 -11.03
C TYR A 136 -15.85 -39.02 -12.18
N ASP A 137 -16.95 -38.76 -12.89
CA ASP A 137 -17.02 -37.81 -13.99
C ASP A 137 -17.23 -36.36 -13.55
N SER A 138 -17.56 -36.13 -12.28
CA SER A 138 -17.71 -34.77 -11.77
C SER A 138 -16.39 -34.23 -11.23
N THR A 139 -15.66 -33.47 -12.06
CA THR A 139 -14.47 -32.76 -11.67
C THR A 139 -14.78 -31.28 -11.35
N ARG A 140 -14.27 -30.77 -10.24
CA ARG A 140 -14.42 -29.38 -9.86
C ARG A 140 -13.06 -28.77 -9.57
N GLU A 141 -12.81 -27.58 -10.11
CA GLU A 141 -11.62 -26.79 -9.76
C GLU A 141 -11.86 -26.02 -8.45
N VAL A 142 -10.98 -26.19 -7.49
CA VAL A 142 -11.01 -25.50 -6.21
C VAL A 142 -9.66 -24.79 -5.99
N TRP A 143 -9.71 -23.68 -5.27
CA TRP A 143 -8.53 -22.91 -4.89
C TRP A 143 -8.24 -23.11 -3.42
N CYS A 144 -7.03 -23.55 -3.13
CA CYS A 144 -6.55 -23.78 -1.78
C CYS A 144 -5.50 -22.75 -1.41
N ARG A 145 -5.61 -22.21 -0.22
CA ARG A 145 -4.63 -21.26 0.33
C ARG A 145 -3.40 -22.01 0.80
N ASN A 146 -2.25 -21.63 0.28
CA ASN A 146 -0.96 -22.13 0.77
C ASN A 146 -0.61 -21.44 2.10
N ILE A 147 -0.64 -22.18 3.21
CA ILE A 147 -0.42 -21.60 4.55
C ILE A 147 1.05 -21.24 4.79
N ASP A 148 2.00 -21.93 4.16
CA ASP A 148 3.43 -21.69 4.35
C ASP A 148 3.91 -20.41 3.63
N SER A 149 3.26 -20.09 2.50
CA SER A 149 3.61 -18.95 1.64
C SER A 149 2.59 -17.82 1.67
N SER A 150 1.54 -17.95 2.49
CA SER A 150 0.57 -16.90 2.76
C SER A 150 0.88 -16.26 4.11
N TYR A 151 0.75 -14.94 4.16
CA TYR A 151 1.00 -14.21 5.39
C TYR A 151 0.13 -12.97 5.46
N LYS A 152 -0.17 -12.58 6.70
CA LYS A 152 -0.89 -11.36 7.03
C LYS A 152 -0.26 -10.75 8.27
N GLY A 153 -0.35 -9.44 8.39
CA GLY A 153 0.18 -8.75 9.56
C GLY A 153 0.60 -7.33 9.23
N VAL A 154 1.61 -6.85 9.93
CA VAL A 154 2.11 -5.49 9.80
C VAL A 154 2.63 -5.25 8.38
N ALA A 155 2.08 -4.24 7.73
CA ALA A 155 2.62 -3.69 6.50
C ALA A 155 3.52 -2.51 6.86
N ALA A 156 4.71 -2.45 6.26
CA ALA A 156 5.62 -1.34 6.40
C ALA A 156 6.10 -0.90 5.02
N GLU A 157 6.27 0.40 4.84
CA GLU A 157 6.74 0.94 3.56
C GLU A 157 7.67 2.13 3.74
N VAL A 158 8.55 2.30 2.78
CA VAL A 158 9.46 3.45 2.65
C VAL A 158 9.46 3.87 1.19
N ASP A 159 9.25 5.15 0.93
CA ASP A 159 9.26 5.70 -0.43
C ASP A 159 10.04 7.01 -0.50
N LEU A 160 10.57 7.24 -1.69
CA LEU A 160 11.08 8.53 -2.11
C LEU A 160 10.13 9.11 -3.17
N MET A 161 9.71 10.35 -2.97
CA MET A 161 8.83 11.08 -3.87
C MET A 161 9.59 12.28 -4.43
N MET A 162 9.62 12.41 -5.74
CA MET A 162 10.34 13.47 -6.45
C MET A 162 9.35 14.34 -7.22
N LYS A 163 9.33 15.63 -6.92
CA LYS A 163 8.52 16.63 -7.62
C LYS A 163 9.20 17.00 -8.95
N ILE A 164 8.60 16.65 -10.08
CA ILE A 164 9.12 16.94 -11.42
C ILE A 164 8.69 18.34 -11.86
N THR A 165 7.44 18.68 -11.60
CA THR A 165 6.89 20.02 -11.83
C THR A 165 6.25 20.53 -10.55
N ASN A 166 5.70 21.74 -10.59
CA ASN A 166 4.99 22.29 -9.43
C ASN A 166 3.79 21.44 -8.99
N SER A 167 3.19 20.68 -9.91
CA SER A 167 1.99 19.90 -9.66
C SER A 167 2.18 18.39 -9.82
N VAL A 168 3.27 17.90 -10.42
CA VAL A 168 3.45 16.47 -10.73
C VAL A 168 4.63 15.91 -9.96
N PHE A 169 4.46 14.72 -9.40
CA PHE A 169 5.53 13.96 -8.77
C PHE A 169 5.57 12.51 -9.27
N ILE A 170 6.75 11.92 -9.17
CA ILE A 170 6.95 10.47 -9.25
C ILE A 170 7.39 9.96 -7.88
N SER A 171 7.13 8.70 -7.62
CA SER A 171 7.60 8.02 -6.41
C SER A 171 8.19 6.67 -6.73
N VAL A 172 9.18 6.27 -5.94
CA VAL A 172 9.75 4.93 -5.94
C VAL A 172 9.96 4.50 -4.50
N GLY A 173 9.72 3.23 -4.22
CA GLY A 173 9.86 2.75 -2.86
C GLY A 173 9.76 1.24 -2.77
N CYS A 174 9.68 0.79 -1.54
CA CYS A 174 9.46 -0.60 -1.24
C CYS A 174 8.48 -0.75 -0.08
N ASN A 175 7.74 -1.82 -0.12
CA ASN A 175 6.85 -2.21 0.96
C ASN A 175 7.04 -3.69 1.32
N THR A 176 6.67 -4.02 2.53
CA THR A 176 6.71 -5.38 3.03
C THR A 176 5.48 -5.67 3.87
N VAL A 177 5.03 -6.91 3.86
CA VAL A 177 4.00 -7.40 4.77
C VAL A 177 4.63 -8.45 5.67
N ASN A 178 4.52 -8.25 6.97
CA ASN A 178 5.08 -9.12 8.02
C ASN A 178 6.59 -9.38 7.87
N PHE A 179 7.33 -8.47 7.19
CA PHE A 179 8.77 -8.55 6.91
C PHE A 179 9.22 -9.84 6.18
N LYS A 180 8.30 -10.53 5.53
CA LYS A 180 8.58 -11.80 4.82
C LYS A 180 8.82 -11.63 3.33
N TYR A 181 8.26 -10.58 2.75
CA TYR A 181 8.34 -10.32 1.32
C TYR A 181 8.57 -8.84 1.07
N LEU A 182 9.53 -8.51 0.23
CA LEU A 182 9.82 -7.14 -0.19
C LEU A 182 9.25 -6.93 -1.60
N ASP A 183 8.36 -5.97 -1.73
CA ASP A 183 7.73 -5.58 -2.99
C ASP A 183 8.18 -4.17 -3.37
N LEU A 184 8.68 -4.00 -4.59
CA LEU A 184 9.10 -2.71 -5.11
C LEU A 184 7.93 -2.01 -5.76
N ASN A 185 7.81 -0.72 -5.51
CA ASN A 185 6.75 0.09 -6.08
C ASN A 185 7.28 1.34 -6.80
N ALA A 186 6.54 1.75 -7.81
CA ALA A 186 6.74 3.02 -8.51
C ALA A 186 5.39 3.72 -8.63
N GLY A 187 5.36 5.04 -8.58
CA GLY A 187 4.13 5.80 -8.59
C GLY A 187 4.23 7.13 -9.32
N LEU A 188 3.07 7.66 -9.62
CA LEU A 188 2.86 8.97 -10.26
C LEU A 188 1.70 9.67 -9.57
N GLY A 189 1.80 10.98 -9.36
CA GLY A 189 0.71 11.72 -8.74
C GLY A 189 0.78 13.21 -8.97
N VAL A 190 -0.21 13.90 -8.39
CA VAL A 190 -0.39 15.35 -8.52
C VAL A 190 -0.58 16.01 -7.17
N PHE A 191 -0.02 17.21 -7.04
CA PHE A 191 -0.29 18.17 -5.95
C PHE A 191 -1.36 19.16 -6.39
N PHE A 192 -2.21 19.59 -5.46
CA PHE A 192 -3.30 20.54 -5.69
C PHE A 192 -3.62 21.38 -4.43
#